data_1c9b8706b006ffcea31c388b7da4726d
#
_entry.id   1c9b8706b006ffcea31c388b7da4726d
#
_cell.length_a   1.000
_cell.length_b   1.000
_cell.length_c   1.000
_cell.angle_alpha   90.00
_cell.angle_beta   90.00
_cell.angle_gamma   90.00
#
_symmetry.space_group_name_H-M   'P 1'
#
loop_
_entity.id
_entity.type
_entity.pdbx_description
1 polymer ?
#
loop_
_entity_poly.entity_id
_entity_poly.type
_entity_poly.pdbx_seq_one_letter_code
_entity_poly.pdbx_strand_id
1 'polypeptide(L)'
;MKRRIAALLAAAMLAAAAPTLAETMRIGDQAVVKRCKEYITLREADNVQAAELARIPLGEQVIYLNPAKNGFALVEYGDTQGFVKAEYLGNQTARATPFAITEEERRNVNLFLTNFTETGMKRYDAASTTDAELVRFAVLHAWLNRSGQWDVTERGSRLEQDNVTDDVLRYFGRPLILLDQPDFDYDGAYYYMHEPGAPIGLGFVCTSEVETLGGGLYRVYFGVYGAGEIIDDDDVYDLLPEQAATLYPNAPFQGCAVIRALGLNSRDGFRLERLRIE
;
A
#
# COMPACT_ATOMS: atom_id res chain seq x y z
N MET A 1 21.51 26.68 70.04
CA MET A 1 20.91 25.41 69.54
C MET A 1 20.38 25.65 68.11
N LYS A 2 21.10 25.22 67.10
CA LYS A 2 20.72 25.38 65.66
C LYS A 2 20.34 24.00 65.10
N ARG A 3 19.05 23.77 64.87
CA ARG A 3 18.56 22.56 64.18
C ARG A 3 18.75 22.70 62.68
N ARG A 4 19.53 21.82 62.10
CA ARG A 4 19.68 21.67 60.66
C ARG A 4 18.60 20.70 60.17
N ILE A 5 17.74 21.19 59.31
CA ILE A 5 16.74 20.36 58.57
C ILE A 5 17.45 19.90 57.31
N ALA A 6 17.66 18.61 57.18
CA ALA A 6 18.14 18.00 55.96
C ALA A 6 16.92 17.68 55.06
N ALA A 7 16.83 18.36 53.91
CA ALA A 7 15.83 18.04 52.89
C ALA A 7 16.36 16.89 52.04
N LEU A 8 15.68 15.73 52.07
CA LEU A 8 15.89 14.63 51.12
C LEU A 8 15.16 15.00 49.82
N LEU A 9 15.90 15.28 48.79
CA LEU A 9 15.38 15.31 47.41
C LEU A 9 15.35 13.86 46.91
N ALA A 10 14.16 13.27 46.83
CA ALA A 10 13.91 12.05 46.08
C ALA A 10 13.80 12.39 44.61
N ALA A 11 14.87 12.13 43.85
CA ALA A 11 14.83 12.20 42.38
C ALA A 11 14.07 10.97 41.85
N ALA A 12 12.79 11.18 41.50
CA ALA A 12 12.05 10.18 40.72
C ALA A 12 12.63 10.15 39.31
N MET A 13 13.46 9.15 39.01
CA MET A 13 13.84 8.83 37.63
C MET A 13 12.60 8.24 36.92
N LEU A 14 11.92 9.06 36.12
CA LEU A 14 11.03 8.54 35.10
C LEU A 14 11.92 7.79 34.09
N ALA A 15 11.91 6.47 34.14
CA ALA A 15 12.41 5.66 33.07
C ALA A 15 11.44 5.83 31.89
N ALA A 16 11.75 6.77 30.98
CA ALA A 16 11.11 6.81 29.69
C ALA A 16 11.44 5.48 29.01
N ALA A 17 10.42 4.62 28.83
CA ALA A 17 10.56 3.44 28.01
C ALA A 17 11.01 3.91 26.62
N ALA A 18 12.22 3.51 26.21
CA ALA A 18 12.67 3.76 24.86
C ALA A 18 11.67 3.11 23.88
N PRO A 19 11.16 3.82 22.88
CA PRO A 19 10.25 3.23 21.90
C PRO A 19 10.93 1.98 21.31
N THR A 20 10.17 0.90 21.20
CA THR A 20 10.67 -0.31 20.55
C THR A 20 10.99 0.03 19.12
N LEU A 21 12.11 -0.46 18.58
CA LEU A 21 12.60 -0.15 17.24
C LEU A 21 11.55 -0.35 16.11
N ALA A 22 10.54 -1.21 16.37
CA ALA A 22 9.42 -1.42 15.47
C ALA A 22 8.45 -0.21 15.34
N GLU A 23 8.43 0.69 16.35
CA GLU A 23 7.57 1.89 16.32
C GLU A 23 8.17 3.05 15.52
N THR A 24 9.44 2.96 15.15
CA THR A 24 10.14 4.02 14.41
C THR A 24 10.38 3.70 12.93
N MET A 25 10.21 2.44 12.51
CA MET A 25 10.35 2.07 11.11
C MET A 25 9.07 2.35 10.32
N ARG A 26 9.24 3.03 9.20
CA ARG A 26 8.16 3.29 8.24
C ARG A 26 8.22 2.23 7.15
N ILE A 27 7.07 1.94 6.56
CA ILE A 27 7.00 1.03 5.43
C ILE A 27 7.83 1.57 4.27
N GLY A 28 8.63 0.67 3.68
CA GLY A 28 9.61 0.97 2.66
C GLY A 28 10.96 1.42 3.22
N ASP A 29 11.14 1.54 4.55
CA ASP A 29 12.46 1.82 5.11
C ASP A 29 13.38 0.61 4.90
N GLN A 30 14.64 0.90 4.57
CA GLN A 30 15.68 -0.11 4.59
C GLN A 30 16.04 -0.42 6.04
N ALA A 31 15.91 -1.68 6.41
CA ALA A 31 16.34 -2.20 7.69
C ALA A 31 17.58 -3.08 7.51
N VAL A 32 18.48 -3.05 8.48
CA VAL A 32 19.66 -3.90 8.50
C VAL A 32 19.48 -5.00 9.52
N VAL A 33 19.83 -6.21 9.15
CA VAL A 33 19.88 -7.35 10.08
C VAL A 33 20.97 -7.12 11.12
N LYS A 34 20.59 -7.04 12.38
CA LYS A 34 21.46 -6.80 13.55
C LYS A 34 21.11 -7.77 14.67
N ARG A 35 21.95 -7.85 15.68
CA ARG A 35 21.71 -8.57 16.95
C ARG A 35 21.53 -10.09 16.81
N CYS A 36 21.85 -10.69 15.67
CA CYS A 36 21.96 -12.12 15.50
C CYS A 36 23.43 -12.54 15.47
N LYS A 37 23.72 -13.85 15.53
CA LYS A 37 25.10 -14.33 15.44
C LYS A 37 25.61 -14.38 14.01
N GLU A 38 24.82 -14.94 13.10
CA GLU A 38 25.23 -15.17 11.71
C GLU A 38 24.14 -14.74 10.74
N TYR A 39 22.89 -15.12 10.97
CA TYR A 39 21.74 -14.83 10.12
C TYR A 39 20.44 -14.81 10.91
N ILE A 40 19.38 -14.29 10.29
CA ILE A 40 17.99 -14.45 10.72
C ILE A 40 17.23 -15.27 9.69
N THR A 41 16.15 -15.92 10.12
CA THR A 41 15.32 -16.73 9.23
C THR A 41 14.16 -15.89 8.69
N LEU A 42 14.04 -15.82 7.38
CA LEU A 42 12.86 -15.35 6.67
C LEU A 42 11.84 -16.49 6.61
N ARG A 43 10.61 -16.27 7.05
CA ARG A 43 9.59 -17.28 7.21
C ARG A 43 8.33 -16.96 6.41
N GLU A 44 7.59 -18.01 6.07
CA GLU A 44 6.31 -17.91 5.36
C GLU A 44 5.19 -17.21 6.20
N ALA A 45 5.26 -17.32 7.54
CA ALA A 45 4.28 -16.71 8.44
C ALA A 45 4.96 -16.13 9.70
N ASP A 46 4.23 -15.31 10.45
CA ASP A 46 4.68 -14.56 11.63
C ASP A 46 4.80 -15.41 12.90
N ASN A 47 5.34 -16.61 12.77
CA ASN A 47 5.62 -17.53 13.87
C ASN A 47 6.91 -18.33 13.66
N VAL A 48 7.48 -18.83 14.76
CA VAL A 48 8.78 -19.53 14.72
C VAL A 48 8.72 -20.95 14.14
N GLN A 49 7.54 -21.53 14.01
CA GLN A 49 7.31 -22.86 13.43
C GLN A 49 7.04 -22.80 11.93
N ALA A 50 6.76 -21.60 11.38
CA ALA A 50 6.52 -21.44 9.96
C ALA A 50 7.74 -21.86 9.12
N ALA A 51 7.48 -22.30 7.90
CA ALA A 51 8.50 -22.74 6.96
C ALA A 51 9.57 -21.65 6.73
N GLU A 52 10.81 -22.07 6.62
CA GLU A 52 11.94 -21.21 6.26
C GLU A 52 11.91 -20.96 4.74
N LEU A 53 11.85 -19.69 4.34
CA LEU A 53 11.94 -19.26 2.95
C LEU A 53 13.38 -18.93 2.56
N ALA A 54 14.12 -18.25 3.45
CA ALA A 54 15.51 -17.87 3.25
C ALA A 54 16.24 -17.62 4.57
N ARG A 55 17.56 -17.53 4.50
CA ARG A 55 18.43 -17.03 5.57
C ARG A 55 19.02 -15.71 5.17
N ILE A 56 18.84 -14.70 6.01
CA ILE A 56 19.33 -13.36 5.77
C ILE A 56 20.52 -13.11 6.69
N PRO A 57 21.74 -12.98 6.13
CA PRO A 57 22.97 -12.83 6.92
C PRO A 57 22.95 -11.57 7.80
N LEU A 58 23.74 -11.59 8.87
CA LEU A 58 24.02 -10.41 9.68
C LEU A 58 24.65 -9.31 8.82
N GLY A 59 24.09 -8.09 8.91
CA GLY A 59 24.54 -6.92 8.15
C GLY A 59 23.85 -6.74 6.81
N GLU A 60 23.10 -7.74 6.33
CA GLU A 60 22.32 -7.62 5.11
C GLU A 60 21.13 -6.68 5.28
N GLN A 61 20.72 -6.12 4.16
CA GLN A 61 19.61 -5.16 4.09
C GLN A 61 18.33 -5.87 3.66
N VAL A 62 17.23 -5.44 4.26
CA VAL A 62 15.87 -5.84 3.89
C VAL A 62 15.00 -4.60 3.78
N ILE A 63 13.94 -4.67 3.00
CA ILE A 63 12.92 -3.63 2.95
C ILE A 63 11.84 -3.96 3.96
N TYR A 64 11.58 -3.04 4.90
CA TYR A 64 10.52 -3.18 5.88
C TYR A 64 9.18 -2.88 5.24
N LEU A 65 8.29 -3.85 5.18
CA LEU A 65 6.98 -3.72 4.53
C LEU A 65 5.85 -3.47 5.53
N ASN A 66 5.85 -4.13 6.69
CA ASN A 66 4.78 -3.97 7.68
C ASN A 66 5.15 -4.52 9.06
N PRO A 67 4.61 -3.96 10.16
CA PRO A 67 4.61 -4.66 11.44
C PRO A 67 3.69 -5.88 11.37
N ALA A 68 4.13 -7.00 11.93
CA ALA A 68 3.33 -8.20 12.05
C ALA A 68 3.07 -8.55 13.52
N LYS A 69 2.23 -9.56 13.77
CA LYS A 69 1.93 -10.03 15.12
C LYS A 69 3.14 -10.71 15.75
N ASN A 70 3.07 -10.99 17.05
CA ASN A 70 4.05 -11.79 17.79
C ASN A 70 5.50 -11.28 17.74
N GLY A 71 5.69 -9.96 17.52
CA GLY A 71 7.01 -9.35 17.43
C GLY A 71 7.74 -9.65 16.12
N PHE A 72 7.01 -10.02 15.07
CA PHE A 72 7.51 -10.16 13.72
C PHE A 72 7.32 -8.88 12.90
N ALA A 73 8.00 -8.81 11.78
CA ALA A 73 7.82 -7.82 10.73
C ALA A 73 7.79 -8.54 9.38
N LEU A 74 6.91 -8.09 8.49
CA LEU A 74 6.96 -8.46 7.09
C LEU A 74 8.08 -7.65 6.43
N VAL A 75 8.96 -8.34 5.73
CA VAL A 75 10.09 -7.74 5.01
C VAL A 75 10.23 -8.35 3.64
N GLU A 76 10.96 -7.66 2.78
CA GLU A 76 11.41 -8.19 1.50
C GLU A 76 12.93 -8.31 1.50
N TYR A 77 13.41 -9.46 1.06
CA TYR A 77 14.82 -9.75 0.87
C TYR A 77 15.04 -10.35 -0.53
N GLY A 78 15.72 -9.61 -1.39
CA GLY A 78 15.74 -9.91 -2.83
C GLY A 78 14.32 -9.86 -3.39
N ASP A 79 13.90 -10.89 -4.08
CA ASP A 79 12.56 -11.03 -4.66
C ASP A 79 11.59 -11.81 -3.75
N THR A 80 11.98 -12.07 -2.49
CA THR A 80 11.19 -12.91 -1.57
C THR A 80 10.66 -12.08 -0.41
N GLN A 81 9.34 -12.07 -0.25
CA GLN A 81 8.68 -11.50 0.92
C GLN A 81 8.46 -12.57 1.99
N GLY A 82 8.56 -12.16 3.25
CA GLY A 82 8.36 -13.07 4.38
C GLY A 82 8.50 -12.37 5.73
N PHE A 83 8.39 -13.15 6.78
CA PHE A 83 8.37 -12.65 8.15
C PHE A 83 9.70 -12.92 8.86
N VAL A 84 10.22 -11.90 9.52
CA VAL A 84 11.39 -12.00 10.40
C VAL A 84 11.04 -11.44 11.76
N LYS A 85 11.76 -11.84 12.81
CA LYS A 85 11.62 -11.19 14.11
C LYS A 85 12.12 -9.75 14.07
N ALA A 86 11.25 -8.80 14.39
CA ALA A 86 11.51 -7.37 14.33
C ALA A 86 12.66 -6.93 15.25
N GLU A 87 12.90 -7.63 16.35
CA GLU A 87 14.00 -7.37 17.28
C GLU A 87 15.39 -7.45 16.65
N TYR A 88 15.52 -8.21 15.56
CA TYR A 88 16.78 -8.34 14.81
C TYR A 88 16.96 -7.30 13.72
N LEU A 89 15.98 -6.45 13.50
CA LEU A 89 16.08 -5.36 12.53
C LEU A 89 16.59 -4.09 13.22
N GLY A 90 17.50 -3.43 12.58
CA GLY A 90 17.94 -2.08 12.94
C GLY A 90 17.52 -1.11 11.87
N ASN A 91 17.02 0.07 12.27
CA ASN A 91 16.77 1.13 11.32
C ASN A 91 18.14 1.53 10.72
N GLN A 92 18.30 1.29 9.43
CA GLN A 92 19.30 2.01 8.67
C GLN A 92 18.56 3.25 8.21
N THR A 93 18.93 4.40 8.71
CA THR A 93 18.44 5.69 8.24
C THR A 93 18.84 5.92 6.78
N ALA A 94 18.37 5.08 5.88
CA ALA A 94 18.15 5.52 4.52
C ALA A 94 16.95 6.45 4.63
N ARG A 95 17.19 7.73 4.76
CA ARG A 95 16.17 8.76 4.67
C ARG A 95 15.46 8.52 3.35
N ALA A 96 14.16 8.31 3.41
CA ALA A 96 13.31 8.57 2.26
C ALA A 96 13.79 9.89 1.65
N THR A 97 14.25 9.84 0.41
CA THR A 97 14.88 11.00 -0.21
C THR A 97 13.87 11.55 -1.21
N PRO A 98 13.57 12.86 -1.19
CA PRO A 98 12.74 13.48 -2.19
C PRO A 98 13.21 13.05 -3.59
N PHE A 99 12.28 12.62 -4.41
CA PHE A 99 12.51 12.13 -5.77
C PHE A 99 11.75 13.00 -6.75
N ALA A 100 12.48 13.68 -7.62
CA ALA A 100 11.87 14.51 -8.66
C ALA A 100 11.38 13.59 -9.79
N ILE A 101 10.09 13.70 -10.11
CA ILE A 101 9.45 13.04 -11.25
C ILE A 101 9.13 14.07 -12.33
N THR A 102 9.18 13.62 -13.59
CA THR A 102 8.73 14.41 -14.74
C THR A 102 7.19 14.57 -14.74
N GLU A 103 6.67 15.45 -15.58
CA GLU A 103 5.22 15.61 -15.76
C GLU A 103 4.57 14.32 -16.24
N GLU A 104 5.19 13.62 -17.21
CA GLU A 104 4.71 12.34 -17.72
C GLU A 104 4.70 11.25 -16.63
N GLU A 105 5.76 11.14 -15.85
CA GLU A 105 5.82 10.20 -14.72
C GLU A 105 4.75 10.52 -13.68
N ARG A 106 4.53 11.80 -13.36
CA ARG A 106 3.47 12.23 -12.44
C ARG A 106 2.09 11.85 -12.97
N ARG A 107 1.80 12.11 -14.25
CA ARG A 107 0.56 11.69 -14.90
C ARG A 107 0.34 10.18 -14.77
N ASN A 108 1.37 9.38 -15.04
CA ASN A 108 1.28 7.93 -14.94
C ASN A 108 1.01 7.46 -13.50
N VAL A 109 1.63 8.08 -12.50
CA VAL A 109 1.37 7.82 -11.07
C VAL A 109 -0.06 8.22 -10.70
N ASN A 110 -0.51 9.40 -11.13
CA ASN A 110 -1.88 9.88 -10.89
C ASN A 110 -2.91 8.91 -11.47
N LEU A 111 -2.76 8.51 -12.73
CA LEU A 111 -3.62 7.52 -13.39
C LEU A 111 -3.63 6.18 -12.64
N PHE A 112 -2.46 5.68 -12.28
CA PHE A 112 -2.35 4.42 -11.54
C PHE A 112 -3.08 4.48 -10.19
N LEU A 113 -2.88 5.53 -9.41
CA LEU A 113 -3.50 5.67 -8.09
C LEU A 113 -5.00 5.99 -8.17
N THR A 114 -5.46 6.65 -9.24
CA THR A 114 -6.87 6.93 -9.48
C THR A 114 -7.68 5.65 -9.66
N ASN A 115 -7.15 4.59 -10.25
CA ASN A 115 -7.85 3.30 -10.34
C ASN A 115 -8.35 2.79 -8.97
N PHE A 116 -7.63 3.09 -7.90
CA PHE A 116 -8.05 2.69 -6.54
C PHE A 116 -9.11 3.63 -5.97
N THR A 117 -8.95 4.94 -6.19
CA THR A 117 -9.88 5.93 -5.67
C THR A 117 -11.24 5.87 -6.35
N GLU A 118 -11.30 5.65 -7.66
CA GLU A 118 -12.56 5.51 -8.39
C GLU A 118 -13.34 4.24 -8.04
N THR A 119 -12.66 3.17 -7.60
CA THR A 119 -13.32 1.97 -7.06
C THR A 119 -13.68 2.09 -5.58
N GLY A 120 -13.36 3.21 -4.95
CA GLY A 120 -13.62 3.47 -3.54
C GLY A 120 -12.66 2.76 -2.58
N MET A 121 -11.55 2.22 -3.06
CA MET A 121 -10.55 1.57 -2.21
C MET A 121 -9.74 2.62 -1.43
N LYS A 122 -9.94 2.68 -0.12
CA LYS A 122 -9.23 3.60 0.79
C LYS A 122 -7.99 3.02 1.43
N ARG A 123 -7.89 1.71 1.47
CA ARG A 123 -6.79 1.02 2.16
C ARG A 123 -6.41 -0.24 1.40
N TYR A 124 -5.12 -0.45 1.30
CA TYR A 124 -4.53 -1.71 0.88
C TYR A 124 -3.30 -2.00 1.72
N ASP A 125 -3.19 -3.26 2.14
CA ASP A 125 -2.04 -3.81 2.84
C ASP A 125 -1.97 -5.31 2.49
N ALA A 126 -0.86 -5.74 1.94
CA ALA A 126 -0.69 -7.11 1.45
C ALA A 126 -0.93 -8.19 2.53
N ALA A 127 -0.70 -7.84 3.82
CA ALA A 127 -0.86 -8.79 4.92
C ALA A 127 -2.30 -8.86 5.47
N SER A 128 -3.15 -7.87 5.22
CA SER A 128 -4.47 -7.77 5.84
C SER A 128 -5.63 -7.63 4.84
N THR A 129 -5.38 -7.19 3.61
CA THR A 129 -6.41 -7.06 2.58
C THR A 129 -6.87 -8.44 2.13
N THR A 130 -8.16 -8.67 2.15
CA THR A 130 -8.81 -9.95 1.82
C THR A 130 -8.95 -10.13 0.31
N ASP A 131 -9.11 -11.37 -0.14
CA ASP A 131 -9.42 -11.64 -1.56
C ASP A 131 -10.75 -11.02 -1.98
N ALA A 132 -11.73 -10.89 -1.07
CA ALA A 132 -12.99 -10.21 -1.32
C ALA A 132 -12.78 -8.74 -1.72
N GLU A 133 -11.93 -8.02 -1.00
CA GLU A 133 -11.61 -6.62 -1.30
C GLU A 133 -10.87 -6.49 -2.64
N LEU A 134 -10.02 -7.45 -3.00
CA LEU A 134 -9.30 -7.47 -4.28
C LEU A 134 -10.22 -7.79 -5.46
N VAL A 135 -11.10 -8.78 -5.31
CA VAL A 135 -12.13 -9.09 -6.31
C VAL A 135 -13.05 -7.88 -6.53
N ARG A 136 -13.49 -7.25 -5.42
CA ARG A 136 -14.31 -6.03 -5.49
C ARG A 136 -13.60 -4.93 -6.28
N PHE A 137 -12.33 -4.67 -5.99
CA PHE A 137 -11.53 -3.72 -6.76
C PHE A 137 -11.52 -4.10 -8.24
N ALA A 138 -11.14 -5.32 -8.60
CA ALA A 138 -10.95 -5.73 -9.99
C ALA A 138 -12.26 -5.69 -10.80
N VAL A 139 -13.36 -6.14 -10.21
CA VAL A 139 -14.69 -6.10 -10.85
C VAL A 139 -15.13 -4.66 -11.10
N LEU A 140 -15.00 -3.77 -10.09
CA LEU A 140 -15.37 -2.36 -10.23
C LEU A 140 -14.44 -1.63 -11.20
N HIS A 141 -13.13 -1.90 -11.15
CA HIS A 141 -12.16 -1.34 -12.08
C HIS A 141 -12.46 -1.73 -13.53
N ALA A 142 -12.75 -3.02 -13.78
CA ALA A 142 -13.15 -3.48 -15.12
C ALA A 142 -14.45 -2.82 -15.58
N TRP A 143 -15.42 -2.61 -14.66
CA TRP A 143 -16.66 -1.93 -14.97
C TRP A 143 -16.45 -0.48 -15.40
N LEU A 144 -15.60 0.24 -14.69
CA LEU A 144 -15.33 1.67 -14.96
C LEU A 144 -14.44 1.88 -16.19
N ASN A 145 -13.43 1.03 -16.38
CA ASN A 145 -12.35 1.31 -17.31
C ASN A 145 -12.29 0.36 -18.53
N ARG A 146 -13.08 -0.74 -18.55
CA ARG A 146 -12.98 -1.80 -19.56
C ARG A 146 -14.33 -2.32 -20.01
N SER A 147 -15.17 -1.41 -20.47
CA SER A 147 -16.53 -1.76 -20.95
C SER A 147 -16.55 -2.88 -21.99
N GLY A 148 -15.51 -2.99 -22.84
CA GLY A 148 -15.37 -4.04 -23.84
C GLY A 148 -15.08 -5.45 -23.32
N GLN A 149 -14.85 -5.63 -22.02
CA GLN A 149 -14.66 -6.95 -21.38
C GLN A 149 -15.95 -7.54 -20.80
N TRP A 150 -17.05 -6.80 -20.86
CA TRP A 150 -18.34 -7.20 -20.33
C TRP A 150 -19.28 -7.71 -21.41
N ASP A 151 -19.83 -8.90 -21.17
CA ASP A 151 -20.91 -9.45 -21.98
C ASP A 151 -22.26 -9.16 -21.33
N VAL A 152 -23.22 -8.65 -22.09
CA VAL A 152 -24.59 -8.46 -21.62
C VAL A 152 -25.40 -9.76 -21.82
N THR A 153 -25.99 -10.27 -20.77
CA THR A 153 -26.80 -11.49 -20.75
C THR A 153 -28.17 -11.26 -20.11
N GLU A 154 -29.07 -12.23 -20.19
CA GLU A 154 -30.36 -12.18 -19.48
C GLU A 154 -30.20 -12.12 -17.94
N ARG A 155 -29.08 -12.63 -17.41
CA ARG A 155 -28.73 -12.63 -15.97
C ARG A 155 -28.05 -11.33 -15.53
N GLY A 156 -27.77 -10.41 -16.43
CA GLY A 156 -27.02 -9.17 -16.18
C GLY A 156 -25.72 -9.12 -16.99
N SER A 157 -24.91 -8.11 -16.71
CA SER A 157 -23.58 -8.01 -17.31
C SER A 157 -22.61 -8.95 -16.62
N ARG A 158 -21.83 -9.71 -17.39
CA ARG A 158 -20.86 -10.68 -16.85
C ARG A 158 -19.43 -10.37 -17.26
N LEU A 159 -18.50 -10.64 -16.39
CA LEU A 159 -17.06 -10.50 -16.54
C LEU A 159 -16.39 -11.87 -16.33
N GLU A 160 -15.50 -12.27 -17.23
CA GLU A 160 -14.74 -13.51 -17.06
C GLU A 160 -13.82 -13.44 -15.84
N GLN A 161 -13.72 -14.57 -15.11
CA GLN A 161 -12.84 -14.71 -13.94
C GLN A 161 -11.39 -14.36 -14.24
N ASP A 162 -10.89 -14.76 -15.41
CA ASP A 162 -9.50 -14.52 -15.80
C ASP A 162 -9.18 -13.03 -15.85
N ASN A 163 -10.11 -12.18 -16.31
CA ASN A 163 -9.93 -10.72 -16.28
C ASN A 163 -9.78 -10.17 -14.86
N VAL A 164 -10.53 -10.72 -13.90
CA VAL A 164 -10.43 -10.33 -12.48
C VAL A 164 -9.09 -10.79 -11.89
N THR A 165 -8.70 -12.02 -12.19
CA THR A 165 -7.43 -12.60 -11.71
C THR A 165 -6.23 -11.84 -12.26
N ASP A 166 -6.25 -11.51 -13.54
CA ASP A 166 -5.19 -10.76 -14.22
C ASP A 166 -5.06 -9.34 -13.65
N ASP A 167 -6.18 -8.66 -13.38
CA ASP A 167 -6.16 -7.34 -12.76
C ASP A 167 -5.57 -7.39 -11.36
N VAL A 168 -5.97 -8.34 -10.54
CA VAL A 168 -5.41 -8.48 -9.19
C VAL A 168 -3.91 -8.76 -9.26
N LEU A 169 -3.47 -9.65 -10.14
CA LEU A 169 -2.05 -9.93 -10.31
C LEU A 169 -1.29 -8.69 -10.82
N ARG A 170 -1.86 -7.93 -11.74
CA ARG A 170 -1.28 -6.72 -12.31
C ARG A 170 -1.11 -5.62 -11.26
N TYR A 171 -2.17 -5.29 -10.54
CA TYR A 171 -2.19 -4.15 -9.61
C TYR A 171 -1.53 -4.45 -8.26
N PHE A 172 -1.63 -5.69 -7.76
CA PHE A 172 -1.18 -6.07 -6.42
C PHE A 172 -0.05 -7.11 -6.41
N GLY A 173 0.28 -7.70 -7.55
CA GLY A 173 1.36 -8.68 -7.66
C GLY A 173 1.12 -10.00 -6.91
N ARG A 174 -0.13 -10.26 -6.48
CA ARG A 174 -0.48 -11.49 -5.76
C ARG A 174 -1.64 -12.22 -6.45
N PRO A 175 -1.64 -13.57 -6.46
CA PRO A 175 -2.77 -14.34 -6.97
C PRO A 175 -3.95 -14.30 -5.99
N LEU A 176 -5.17 -14.47 -6.50
CA LEU A 176 -6.35 -14.77 -5.70
C LEU A 176 -6.35 -16.25 -5.29
N ILE A 177 -6.76 -16.53 -4.06
CA ILE A 177 -6.92 -17.88 -3.51
C ILE A 177 -8.41 -18.23 -3.45
N LEU A 178 -9.24 -17.26 -3.03
CA LEU A 178 -10.70 -17.42 -2.94
C LEU A 178 -11.35 -16.58 -4.03
N LEU A 179 -11.95 -17.26 -5.00
CA LEU A 179 -12.60 -16.62 -6.16
C LEU A 179 -14.09 -16.32 -5.90
N ASP A 180 -14.77 -17.17 -5.15
CA ASP A 180 -16.18 -16.96 -4.77
C ASP A 180 -16.25 -15.93 -3.64
N GLN A 181 -16.92 -14.81 -3.91
CA GLN A 181 -16.99 -13.66 -3.00
C GLN A 181 -18.44 -13.21 -2.82
N PRO A 182 -18.85 -12.85 -1.59
CA PRO A 182 -20.25 -12.57 -1.28
C PRO A 182 -20.81 -11.31 -1.95
N ASP A 183 -19.96 -10.41 -2.40
CA ASP A 183 -20.38 -9.12 -2.99
C ASP A 183 -20.83 -9.24 -4.45
N PHE A 184 -20.52 -10.36 -5.12
CA PHE A 184 -20.86 -10.61 -6.52
C PHE A 184 -21.44 -12.01 -6.71
N ASP A 185 -22.37 -12.11 -7.62
CA ASP A 185 -22.87 -13.40 -8.06
C ASP A 185 -21.80 -14.06 -8.94
N TYR A 186 -21.32 -15.24 -8.54
CA TYR A 186 -20.23 -15.96 -9.22
C TYR A 186 -20.64 -17.40 -9.51
N ASP A 187 -20.45 -17.89 -10.75
CA ASP A 187 -20.86 -19.21 -11.18
C ASP A 187 -19.72 -20.22 -11.40
N GLY A 188 -18.50 -19.85 -11.03
CA GLY A 188 -17.31 -20.66 -11.25
C GLY A 188 -16.49 -20.26 -12.49
N ALA A 189 -17.03 -19.37 -13.34
CA ALA A 189 -16.35 -18.85 -14.53
C ALA A 189 -16.53 -17.35 -14.73
N TYR A 190 -17.68 -16.81 -14.29
CA TYR A 190 -18.05 -15.42 -14.51
C TYR A 190 -18.54 -14.76 -13.22
N TYR A 191 -18.20 -13.48 -13.06
CA TYR A 191 -18.80 -12.56 -12.10
C TYR A 191 -19.93 -11.80 -12.77
N TYR A 192 -21.09 -11.71 -12.09
CA TYR A 192 -22.27 -11.01 -12.60
C TYR A 192 -22.49 -9.71 -11.85
N MET A 193 -22.78 -8.66 -12.59
CA MET A 193 -23.17 -7.37 -12.05
C MET A 193 -24.59 -7.05 -12.49
N HIS A 194 -25.46 -6.85 -11.50
CA HIS A 194 -26.83 -6.37 -11.69
C HIS A 194 -26.80 -4.88 -11.42
N GLU A 195 -26.92 -4.04 -12.42
CA GLU A 195 -26.92 -2.58 -12.36
C GLU A 195 -26.17 -2.01 -11.14
N PRO A 196 -24.91 -1.64 -11.26
CA PRO A 196 -24.21 -1.03 -10.16
C PRO A 196 -24.92 0.27 -9.82
N GLY A 197 -25.30 0.45 -8.57
CA GLY A 197 -25.53 1.81 -8.05
C GLY A 197 -24.32 2.65 -8.42
N ALA A 198 -24.50 3.94 -8.68
CA ALA A 198 -23.42 4.81 -9.08
C ALA A 198 -22.18 4.53 -8.23
N PRO A 199 -21.03 4.19 -8.82
CA PRO A 199 -19.82 3.92 -8.05
C PRO A 199 -19.51 5.16 -7.25
N ILE A 200 -19.41 5.03 -5.94
CA ILE A 200 -19.01 6.12 -5.05
C ILE A 200 -17.49 6.20 -5.15
N GLY A 201 -17.00 6.68 -6.30
CA GLY A 201 -15.60 7.00 -6.47
C GLY A 201 -15.19 8.12 -5.53
N LEU A 202 -13.98 8.04 -5.01
CA LEU A 202 -13.42 9.11 -4.19
C LEU A 202 -12.93 10.29 -5.04
N GLY A 203 -12.84 10.13 -6.36
CA GLY A 203 -12.31 11.12 -7.29
C GLY A 203 -10.92 10.77 -7.82
N PHE A 204 -10.26 11.72 -8.49
CA PHE A 204 -8.96 11.55 -9.11
C PHE A 204 -7.80 11.97 -8.18
N VAL A 205 -6.61 11.43 -8.45
CA VAL A 205 -5.40 11.68 -7.68
C VAL A 205 -4.55 12.77 -8.29
N CYS A 206 -4.03 13.67 -7.45
CA CYS A 206 -2.95 14.59 -7.78
C CYS A 206 -1.78 14.37 -6.81
N THR A 207 -0.66 13.89 -7.32
CA THR A 207 0.58 13.67 -6.58
C THR A 207 1.21 14.99 -6.15
N SER A 208 1.48 15.13 -4.84
CA SER A 208 2.13 16.29 -4.26
C SER A 208 3.63 16.10 -4.01
N GLU A 209 4.03 14.89 -3.61
CA GLU A 209 5.42 14.58 -3.29
C GLU A 209 5.70 13.10 -3.56
N VAL A 210 6.93 12.81 -4.00
CA VAL A 210 7.44 11.45 -4.18
C VAL A 210 8.77 11.32 -3.47
N GLU A 211 8.94 10.23 -2.73
CA GLU A 211 10.17 9.84 -2.09
C GLU A 211 10.63 8.49 -2.63
N THR A 212 11.92 8.35 -2.94
CA THR A 212 12.47 7.02 -3.22
C THR A 212 12.81 6.31 -1.91
N LEU A 213 12.45 5.03 -1.86
CA LEU A 213 12.73 4.12 -0.75
C LEU A 213 13.84 3.12 -1.11
N GLY A 214 14.34 3.17 -2.35
CA GLY A 214 15.29 2.21 -2.89
C GLY A 214 14.59 0.96 -3.46
N GLY A 215 15.33 0.14 -4.22
CA GLY A 215 14.82 -1.12 -4.77
C GLY A 215 13.60 -1.00 -5.68
N GLY A 216 13.42 0.15 -6.35
CA GLY A 216 12.24 0.41 -7.18
C GLY A 216 10.97 0.74 -6.40
N LEU A 217 11.07 0.97 -5.09
CA LEU A 217 9.96 1.41 -4.25
C LEU A 217 9.92 2.92 -4.12
N TYR A 218 8.71 3.46 -4.19
CA TYR A 218 8.44 4.88 -4.03
C TYR A 218 7.29 5.10 -3.06
N ARG A 219 7.44 6.10 -2.20
CA ARG A 219 6.34 6.62 -1.38
C ARG A 219 5.79 7.84 -2.07
N VAL A 220 4.49 7.84 -2.29
CA VAL A 220 3.76 8.90 -2.99
C VAL A 220 2.77 9.53 -2.03
N TYR A 221 2.86 10.83 -1.85
CA TYR A 221 1.86 11.63 -1.15
C TYR A 221 0.98 12.33 -2.18
N PHE A 222 -0.33 12.35 -1.94
CA PHE A 222 -1.28 12.88 -2.92
C PHE A 222 -2.56 13.41 -2.27
N GLY A 223 -3.23 14.29 -2.98
CA GLY A 223 -4.62 14.67 -2.73
C GLY A 223 -5.57 13.92 -3.66
N VAL A 224 -6.81 13.69 -3.21
CA VAL A 224 -7.90 13.12 -4.02
C VAL A 224 -8.96 14.19 -4.19
N TYR A 225 -9.29 14.53 -5.41
CA TYR A 225 -10.16 15.66 -5.78
C TYR A 225 -11.35 15.16 -6.59
N GLY A 226 -12.43 15.97 -6.66
CA GLY A 226 -13.60 15.68 -7.48
C GLY A 226 -14.50 14.56 -6.93
N ALA A 227 -14.49 14.32 -5.61
CA ALA A 227 -15.33 13.29 -4.99
C ALA A 227 -16.82 13.51 -5.27
N GLY A 228 -17.47 12.51 -5.87
CA GLY A 228 -18.89 12.55 -6.24
C GLY A 228 -19.20 13.33 -7.52
N GLU A 229 -18.19 13.77 -8.25
CA GLU A 229 -18.33 14.42 -9.57
C GLU A 229 -18.07 13.42 -10.70
N ILE A 230 -18.77 13.58 -11.82
CA ILE A 230 -18.46 12.85 -13.06
C ILE A 230 -17.38 13.64 -13.77
N ILE A 231 -16.20 13.08 -13.88
CA ILE A 231 -15.04 13.70 -14.51
C ILE A 231 -14.76 12.95 -15.80
N ASP A 232 -15.05 13.61 -16.91
CA ASP A 232 -14.90 13.09 -18.28
C ASP A 232 -13.65 13.65 -18.99
N ASP A 233 -12.79 14.35 -18.23
CA ASP A 233 -11.65 15.07 -18.77
C ASP A 233 -10.34 14.39 -18.34
N ASP A 234 -9.62 13.83 -19.29
CA ASP A 234 -8.31 13.19 -19.06
C ASP A 234 -7.22 14.21 -18.65
N ASP A 235 -7.42 15.51 -18.85
CA ASP A 235 -6.46 16.55 -18.51
C ASP A 235 -6.36 16.75 -16.99
N VAL A 236 -7.32 16.23 -16.20
CA VAL A 236 -7.27 16.29 -14.73
C VAL A 236 -6.05 15.58 -14.15
N TYR A 237 -5.53 14.56 -14.84
CA TYR A 237 -4.34 13.83 -14.39
C TYR A 237 -3.03 14.61 -14.56
N ASP A 238 -3.06 15.72 -15.30
CA ASP A 238 -1.91 16.62 -15.47
C ASP A 238 -1.90 17.77 -14.46
N LEU A 239 -3.00 17.94 -13.72
CA LEU A 239 -3.13 19.02 -12.75
C LEU A 239 -2.10 18.87 -11.60
N LEU A 240 -1.57 20.02 -11.17
CA LEU A 240 -0.87 20.13 -9.91
C LEU A 240 -1.88 20.21 -8.75
N PRO A 241 -1.50 19.81 -7.53
CA PRO A 241 -2.41 19.84 -6.38
C PRO A 241 -3.07 21.19 -6.14
N GLU A 242 -2.35 22.31 -6.32
CA GLU A 242 -2.89 23.66 -6.18
C GLU A 242 -3.88 24.03 -7.28
N GLN A 243 -3.71 23.53 -8.49
CA GLN A 243 -4.65 23.72 -9.60
C GLN A 243 -5.92 22.89 -9.33
N ALA A 244 -5.74 21.62 -8.95
CA ALA A 244 -6.85 20.75 -8.59
C ALA A 244 -7.66 21.32 -7.40
N ALA A 245 -7.01 21.84 -6.37
CA ALA A 245 -7.67 22.47 -5.23
C ALA A 245 -8.46 23.73 -5.63
N THR A 246 -8.04 24.45 -6.68
CA THR A 246 -8.74 25.62 -7.19
C THR A 246 -9.97 25.24 -8.00
N LEU A 247 -9.87 24.20 -8.84
CA LEU A 247 -10.95 23.74 -9.70
C LEU A 247 -11.98 22.88 -8.94
N TYR A 248 -11.53 22.12 -7.95
CA TYR A 248 -12.32 21.20 -7.12
C TYR A 248 -12.17 21.54 -5.64
N PRO A 249 -12.80 22.62 -5.16
CA PRO A 249 -12.58 23.18 -3.82
C PRO A 249 -13.19 22.35 -2.68
N ASN A 250 -14.00 21.34 -2.99
CA ASN A 250 -14.52 20.42 -1.99
C ASN A 250 -13.36 19.66 -1.34
N ALA A 251 -13.28 19.74 -0.01
CA ALA A 251 -12.16 19.27 0.80
C ALA A 251 -11.58 17.94 0.28
N PRO A 252 -10.36 17.93 -0.24
CA PRO A 252 -9.75 16.71 -0.77
C PRO A 252 -9.44 15.73 0.37
N PHE A 253 -9.58 14.44 0.07
CA PHE A 253 -8.95 13.45 0.91
C PHE A 253 -7.43 13.54 0.73
N GLN A 254 -6.69 13.19 1.79
CA GLN A 254 -5.24 13.07 1.71
C GLN A 254 -4.87 11.59 1.67
N GLY A 255 -3.88 11.26 0.87
CA GLY A 255 -3.44 9.87 0.72
C GLY A 255 -1.93 9.72 0.73
N CYS A 256 -1.52 8.52 1.10
CA CYS A 256 -0.15 8.05 0.99
C CYS A 256 -0.16 6.62 0.45
N ALA A 257 0.61 6.38 -0.61
CA ALA A 257 0.81 5.06 -1.17
C ALA A 257 2.29 4.68 -1.18
N VAL A 258 2.57 3.39 -1.07
CA VAL A 258 3.86 2.82 -1.47
C VAL A 258 3.59 2.03 -2.75
N ILE A 259 4.33 2.36 -3.79
CA ILE A 259 4.24 1.72 -5.09
C ILE A 259 5.60 1.13 -5.48
N ARG A 260 5.57 0.00 -6.16
CA ARG A 260 6.73 -0.58 -6.83
C ARG A 260 6.68 -0.18 -8.29
N ALA A 261 7.70 0.52 -8.77
CA ALA A 261 7.83 0.82 -10.18
C ALA A 261 8.61 -0.29 -10.87
N LEU A 262 8.00 -0.90 -11.87
CA LEU A 262 8.63 -1.79 -12.85
C LEU A 262 9.19 -0.97 -14.02
N GLY A 263 8.74 0.29 -14.13
CA GLY A 263 9.17 1.31 -15.07
C GLY A 263 8.29 2.55 -14.92
N LEU A 264 8.87 3.69 -14.53
CA LEU A 264 8.11 4.95 -14.29
C LEU A 264 7.45 5.51 -15.55
N ASN A 265 7.98 5.17 -16.71
CA ASN A 265 7.52 5.69 -18.02
C ASN A 265 6.33 4.90 -18.62
N SER A 266 5.71 4.01 -17.85
CA SER A 266 4.58 3.21 -18.30
C SER A 266 3.46 3.25 -17.27
N ARG A 267 2.24 3.60 -17.71
CA ARG A 267 1.03 3.53 -16.83
C ARG A 267 0.77 2.13 -16.29
N ASP A 268 1.33 1.09 -16.92
CA ASP A 268 1.24 -0.31 -16.52
C ASP A 268 2.45 -0.78 -15.70
N GLY A 269 3.38 0.14 -15.42
CA GLY A 269 4.66 -0.14 -14.79
C GLY A 269 4.65 -0.06 -13.27
N PHE A 270 3.49 -0.15 -12.61
CA PHE A 270 3.38 -0.03 -11.16
C PHE A 270 2.66 -1.21 -10.52
N ARG A 271 3.00 -1.49 -9.28
CA ARG A 271 2.25 -2.33 -8.34
C ARG A 271 2.02 -1.60 -7.05
N LEU A 272 0.86 -1.80 -6.46
CA LEU A 272 0.53 -1.23 -5.16
C LEU A 272 1.06 -2.14 -4.06
N GLU A 273 1.91 -1.59 -3.20
CA GLU A 273 2.41 -2.28 -1.99
C GLU A 273 1.62 -1.86 -0.75
N ARG A 274 1.17 -0.60 -0.74
CA ARG A 274 0.32 -0.06 0.32
C ARG A 274 -0.46 1.16 -0.14
N LEU A 275 -1.67 1.32 0.43
CA LEU A 275 -2.52 2.50 0.25
C LEU A 275 -3.17 2.89 1.57
N ARG A 276 -3.24 4.19 1.82
CA ARG A 276 -4.02 4.79 2.90
C ARG A 276 -4.56 6.15 2.45
N ILE A 277 -5.87 6.34 2.57
CA ILE A 277 -6.59 7.59 2.26
C ILE A 277 -7.42 7.95 3.48
N GLU A 278 -7.30 9.20 3.91
CA GLU A 278 -7.95 9.76 5.11
C GLU A 278 -8.79 10.98 4.78
#